data_6b99362b0785474cc19fbdf9c6a03ce1
#
_entry.id   6b99362b0785474cc19fbdf9c6a03ce1
#
_cell.length_a   1.000
_cell.length_b   1.000
_cell.length_c   1.000
_cell.angle_alpha   90.00
_cell.angle_beta   90.00
_cell.angle_gamma   90.00
#
_symmetry.space_group_name_H-M   'P 1'
#
loop_
_entity.id
_entity.type
_entity.pdbx_description
1 polymer ?
#
loop_
_entity_poly.entity_id
_entity_poly.type
_entity_poly.pdbx_seq_one_letter_code
_entity_poly.pdbx_strand_id
1 'polypeptide(L)'
;MERKNRGILKNKLFLYLTEFFSGMSVMAVELGASRLLAPYFSSSQIVWTIIIGTIMIAMALGNIYGGRTADKSPNPDKLYGRIIVAALWIALIPVVGKYIIVGISAVLIFSVNNNFLILAAFVACMVIFVFPLFLLGTVTPSLVKYSVSNLDDNGKTVGTLGAFNTIGSIIGTFVPTFVTIPAVGTSITFLIFAGILLALSIVYFVMEKAGKKKVIASVLIFAFCCGTGYSDSFAFWENNLTYEGESVYNYLQVYENDERVALSTNVLFGVQSVYMKQDELTGMYYDYAMAAPLMLKDKPTDQMDVLILGMGTGTYATQCRKYFGDMNIEGVEIDEKITD
;
A
#
# COMPACT_ATOMS: atom_id res chain seq x y z
N MET A 1 -8.75 -27.48 31.86
CA MET A 1 -10.20 -27.38 31.71
C MET A 1 -10.82 -26.03 32.14
N GLU A 2 -10.06 -25.10 32.72
CA GLU A 2 -10.59 -23.86 33.34
C GLU A 2 -10.65 -22.60 32.44
N ARG A 3 -10.29 -22.67 31.14
CA ARG A 3 -10.19 -21.47 30.28
C ARG A 3 -11.38 -21.20 29.35
N LYS A 4 -12.44 -22.01 29.39
CA LYS A 4 -13.64 -21.87 28.53
C LYS A 4 -14.62 -20.78 29.00
N ASN A 5 -14.34 -20.08 30.11
CA ASN A 5 -15.27 -19.17 30.78
C ASN A 5 -14.85 -17.69 30.69
N ARG A 6 -14.07 -17.27 29.68
CA ARG A 6 -13.70 -15.88 29.50
C ARG A 6 -14.88 -15.07 28.98
N GLY A 7 -15.25 -14.02 29.72
CA GLY A 7 -16.48 -13.27 29.51
C GLY A 7 -16.61 -12.66 28.12
N ILE A 8 -15.50 -12.14 27.55
CA ILE A 8 -15.51 -11.48 26.24
C ILE A 8 -15.71 -12.45 25.07
N LEU A 9 -15.24 -13.70 25.17
CA LEU A 9 -15.44 -14.71 24.13
C LEU A 9 -16.88 -15.23 24.05
N LYS A 10 -17.69 -15.00 25.08
CA LYS A 10 -19.13 -15.25 25.02
C LYS A 10 -19.87 -14.22 24.19
N ASN A 11 -19.25 -13.06 23.97
CA ASN A 11 -19.80 -12.01 23.12
C ASN A 11 -19.49 -12.31 21.65
N LYS A 12 -20.46 -12.93 20.96
CA LYS A 12 -20.33 -13.22 19.52
C LYS A 12 -20.04 -11.99 18.67
N LEU A 13 -20.58 -10.82 19.06
CA LEU A 13 -20.31 -9.57 18.34
C LEU A 13 -18.84 -9.21 18.38
N PHE A 14 -18.15 -9.38 19.50
CA PHE A 14 -16.71 -9.10 19.59
C PHE A 14 -15.90 -10.03 18.68
N LEU A 15 -16.27 -11.29 18.56
CA LEU A 15 -15.60 -12.24 17.66
C LEU A 15 -15.85 -11.87 16.19
N TYR A 16 -17.08 -11.49 15.84
CA TYR A 16 -17.42 -11.02 14.49
C TYR A 16 -16.70 -9.72 14.14
N LEU A 17 -16.60 -8.77 15.07
CA LEU A 17 -15.81 -7.54 14.88
C LEU A 17 -14.31 -7.84 14.73
N THR A 18 -13.79 -8.84 15.46
CA THR A 18 -12.39 -9.26 15.28
C THR A 18 -12.15 -9.77 13.88
N GLU A 19 -13.05 -10.60 13.35
CA GLU A 19 -12.96 -11.13 11.99
C GLU A 19 -13.09 -10.03 10.95
N PHE A 20 -14.06 -9.13 11.12
CA PHE A 20 -14.30 -7.98 10.26
C PHE A 20 -13.06 -7.07 10.15
N PHE A 21 -12.51 -6.63 11.28
CA PHE A 21 -11.34 -5.74 11.28
C PHE A 21 -10.06 -6.44 10.84
N SER A 22 -9.97 -7.76 11.05
CA SER A 22 -8.85 -8.55 10.53
C SER A 22 -8.89 -8.61 8.99
N GLY A 23 -10.04 -8.95 8.39
CA GLY A 23 -10.21 -8.96 6.93
C GLY A 23 -10.00 -7.56 6.33
N MET A 24 -10.55 -6.52 6.98
CA MET A 24 -10.36 -5.13 6.58
C MET A 24 -8.86 -4.74 6.55
N SER A 25 -8.11 -5.10 7.60
CA SER A 25 -6.69 -4.77 7.69
C SER A 25 -5.82 -5.57 6.71
N VAL A 26 -6.18 -6.83 6.41
CA VAL A 26 -5.48 -7.63 5.39
C VAL A 26 -5.55 -6.92 4.03
N MET A 27 -6.74 -6.53 3.60
CA MET A 27 -6.91 -5.84 2.30
C MET A 27 -6.27 -4.45 2.28
N ALA A 28 -6.35 -3.72 3.39
CA ALA A 28 -5.68 -2.42 3.50
C ALA A 28 -4.16 -2.55 3.39
N VAL A 29 -3.57 -3.59 3.99
CA VAL A 29 -2.13 -3.89 3.87
C VAL A 29 -1.77 -4.29 2.44
N GLU A 30 -2.62 -5.06 1.75
CA GLU A 30 -2.41 -5.45 0.35
C GLU A 30 -2.34 -4.24 -0.58
N LEU A 31 -3.30 -3.32 -0.45
CA LEU A 31 -3.31 -2.09 -1.23
C LEU A 31 -2.17 -1.14 -0.84
N GLY A 32 -1.90 -1.00 0.46
CA GLY A 32 -0.74 -0.27 0.94
C GLY A 32 0.59 -0.84 0.44
N ALA A 33 0.69 -2.18 0.30
CA ALA A 33 1.87 -2.84 -0.26
C ALA A 33 2.12 -2.42 -1.72
N SER A 34 1.07 -2.36 -2.52
CA SER A 34 1.16 -1.88 -3.90
C SER A 34 1.64 -0.43 -3.96
N ARG A 35 1.10 0.43 -3.10
CA ARG A 35 1.52 1.84 -3.00
C ARG A 35 2.95 2.02 -2.51
N LEU A 36 3.37 1.24 -1.53
CA LEU A 36 4.74 1.28 -1.02
C LEU A 36 5.77 0.81 -2.07
N LEU A 37 5.42 -0.16 -2.90
CA LEU A 37 6.33 -0.76 -3.89
C LEU A 37 6.33 -0.01 -5.23
N ALA A 38 5.22 0.64 -5.61
CA ALA A 38 5.07 1.31 -6.90
C ALA A 38 6.17 2.36 -7.18
N PRO A 39 6.58 3.23 -6.23
CA PRO A 39 7.65 4.20 -6.45
C PRO A 39 9.00 3.58 -6.83
N TYR A 40 9.27 2.35 -6.39
CA TYR A 40 10.53 1.65 -6.61
C TYR A 40 10.51 0.66 -7.78
N PHE A 41 9.38 -0.01 -8.01
CA PHE A 41 9.27 -1.13 -8.96
C PHE A 41 8.23 -0.89 -10.06
N SER A 42 7.63 0.29 -10.12
CA SER A 42 6.47 0.63 -10.95
C SER A 42 5.19 -0.14 -10.57
N SER A 43 4.05 0.32 -11.10
CA SER A 43 2.73 -0.33 -10.92
C SER A 43 2.43 -1.36 -12.02
N SER A 44 3.42 -2.15 -12.43
CA SER A 44 3.25 -3.15 -13.47
C SER A 44 2.40 -4.35 -13.04
N GLN A 45 1.77 -5.03 -14.00
CA GLN A 45 1.01 -6.25 -13.73
C GLN A 45 1.86 -7.34 -13.05
N ILE A 46 3.16 -7.40 -13.36
CA ILE A 46 4.10 -8.35 -12.74
C ILE A 46 4.23 -8.07 -11.24
N VAL A 47 4.42 -6.81 -10.86
CA VAL A 47 4.51 -6.42 -9.44
C VAL A 47 3.21 -6.72 -8.70
N TRP A 48 2.05 -6.44 -9.29
CA TRP A 48 0.76 -6.82 -8.75
C TRP A 48 0.61 -8.33 -8.54
N THR A 49 1.04 -9.14 -9.52
CA THR A 49 1.01 -10.60 -9.39
C THR A 49 1.89 -11.10 -8.24
N ILE A 50 3.06 -10.50 -8.05
CA ILE A 50 3.96 -10.80 -6.93
C ILE A 50 3.29 -10.49 -5.60
N ILE A 51 2.71 -9.29 -5.45
CA ILE A 51 2.03 -8.87 -4.22
C ILE A 51 0.91 -9.84 -3.87
N ILE A 52 -0.04 -10.04 -4.79
CA ILE A 52 -1.20 -10.92 -4.57
C ILE A 52 -0.75 -12.35 -4.25
N GLY A 53 0.15 -12.92 -5.06
CA GLY A 53 0.63 -14.29 -4.86
C GLY A 53 1.32 -14.48 -3.52
N THR A 54 2.18 -13.54 -3.12
CA THR A 54 2.90 -13.58 -1.84
C THR A 54 1.93 -13.48 -0.65
N ILE A 55 0.96 -12.60 -0.71
CA ILE A 55 -0.07 -12.41 0.32
C ILE A 55 -0.94 -13.64 0.46
N MET A 56 -1.40 -14.21 -0.66
CA MET A 56 -2.21 -15.41 -0.65
C MET A 56 -1.46 -16.62 -0.06
N ILE A 57 -0.18 -16.78 -0.37
CA ILE A 57 0.67 -17.82 0.25
C ILE A 57 0.76 -17.60 1.77
N ALA A 58 1.02 -16.38 2.21
CA ALA A 58 1.10 -16.04 3.63
C ALA A 58 -0.20 -16.36 4.38
N MET A 59 -1.34 -15.97 3.80
CA MET A 59 -2.67 -16.24 4.35
C MET A 59 -2.99 -17.74 4.40
N ALA A 60 -2.68 -18.49 3.33
CA ALA A 60 -2.90 -19.94 3.28
C ALA A 60 -2.08 -20.67 4.37
N LEU A 61 -0.80 -20.35 4.50
CA LEU A 61 0.07 -20.89 5.55
C LEU A 61 -0.42 -20.49 6.95
N GLY A 62 -0.88 -19.24 7.11
CA GLY A 62 -1.47 -18.74 8.34
C GLY A 62 -2.73 -19.52 8.73
N ASN A 63 -3.64 -19.76 7.79
CA ASN A 63 -4.85 -20.55 8.00
C ASN A 63 -4.53 -21.99 8.44
N ILE A 64 -3.59 -22.66 7.77
CA ILE A 64 -3.18 -24.04 8.13
C ILE A 64 -2.57 -24.06 9.54
N TYR A 65 -1.67 -23.14 9.82
CA TYR A 65 -1.00 -23.05 11.14
C TYR A 65 -1.99 -22.68 12.24
N GLY A 66 -2.88 -21.71 11.97
CA GLY A 66 -3.93 -21.25 12.87
C GLY A 66 -4.89 -22.37 13.25
N GLY A 67 -5.37 -23.13 12.27
CA GLY A 67 -6.23 -24.29 12.49
C GLY A 67 -5.57 -25.35 13.37
N ARG A 68 -4.37 -25.78 12.99
CA ARG A 68 -3.61 -26.78 13.77
C ARG A 68 -3.35 -26.35 15.21
N THR A 69 -3.03 -25.07 15.43
CA THR A 69 -2.75 -24.55 16.77
C THR A 69 -4.02 -24.36 17.61
N ALA A 70 -5.11 -23.95 16.98
CA ALA A 70 -6.41 -23.83 17.64
C ALA A 70 -6.97 -25.18 18.07
N ASP A 71 -6.76 -26.23 17.27
CA ASP A 71 -7.19 -27.61 17.62
C ASP A 71 -6.39 -28.20 18.78
N LYS A 72 -5.06 -28.03 18.76
CA LYS A 72 -4.18 -28.57 19.82
C LYS A 72 -4.36 -27.85 21.15
N SER A 73 -4.49 -26.54 21.15
CA SER A 73 -4.55 -25.74 22.37
C SER A 73 -5.31 -24.42 22.09
N PRO A 74 -6.65 -24.43 22.18
CA PRO A 74 -7.44 -23.23 21.98
C PRO A 74 -7.10 -22.21 23.07
N ASN A 75 -6.32 -21.19 22.73
CA ASN A 75 -5.87 -20.17 23.66
C ASN A 75 -6.04 -18.76 23.04
N PRO A 76 -7.09 -18.05 23.43
CA PRO A 76 -7.36 -16.69 22.93
C PRO A 76 -6.24 -15.70 23.21
N ASP A 77 -5.53 -15.81 24.33
CA ASP A 77 -4.37 -14.93 24.63
C ASP A 77 -3.27 -15.06 23.57
N LYS A 78 -3.12 -16.25 22.99
CA LYS A 78 -2.17 -16.47 21.90
C LYS A 78 -2.67 -15.83 20.60
N LEU A 79 -3.99 -15.90 20.31
CA LEU A 79 -4.56 -15.28 19.14
C LEU A 79 -4.41 -13.75 19.19
N TYR A 80 -4.92 -13.12 20.25
CA TYR A 80 -4.81 -11.66 20.36
C TYR A 80 -3.37 -11.18 20.55
N GLY A 81 -2.50 -12.02 21.10
CA GLY A 81 -1.05 -11.78 21.10
C GLY A 81 -0.44 -11.78 19.68
N ARG A 82 -0.89 -12.68 18.79
CA ARG A 82 -0.48 -12.69 17.37
C ARG A 82 -0.99 -11.45 16.64
N ILE A 83 -2.23 -11.02 16.91
CA ILE A 83 -2.79 -9.80 16.33
C ILE A 83 -1.98 -8.56 16.78
N ILE A 84 -1.56 -8.47 18.06
CA ILE A 84 -0.65 -7.40 18.52
C ILE A 84 0.65 -7.42 17.71
N VAL A 85 1.27 -8.58 17.56
CA VAL A 85 2.55 -8.68 16.82
C VAL A 85 2.35 -8.29 15.35
N ALA A 86 1.26 -8.73 14.71
CA ALA A 86 0.92 -8.34 13.36
C ALA A 86 0.71 -6.82 13.24
N ALA A 87 -0.05 -6.23 14.17
CA ALA A 87 -0.32 -4.80 14.22
C ALA A 87 0.98 -3.98 14.36
N LEU A 88 1.86 -4.38 15.27
CA LEU A 88 3.14 -3.70 15.46
C LEU A 88 4.07 -3.85 14.27
N TRP A 89 4.06 -5.01 13.60
CA TRP A 89 4.82 -5.19 12.37
C TRP A 89 4.29 -4.31 11.25
N ILE A 90 2.96 -4.24 11.07
CA ILE A 90 2.33 -3.35 10.09
C ILE A 90 2.67 -1.87 10.41
N ALA A 91 2.62 -1.46 11.68
CA ALA A 91 3.01 -0.12 12.09
C ALA A 91 4.50 0.18 11.85
N LEU A 92 5.35 -0.84 11.81
CA LEU A 92 6.79 -0.71 11.55
C LEU A 92 7.08 -0.55 10.04
N ILE A 93 6.17 -0.98 9.15
CA ILE A 93 6.37 -0.90 7.70
C ILE A 93 6.71 0.53 7.22
N PRO A 94 5.98 1.59 7.60
CA PRO A 94 6.33 2.95 7.21
C PRO A 94 7.72 3.38 7.68
N VAL A 95 8.18 2.86 8.82
CA VAL A 95 9.47 3.23 9.40
C VAL A 95 10.63 2.58 8.65
N VAL A 96 10.54 1.29 8.37
CA VAL A 96 11.68 0.50 7.85
C VAL A 96 11.50 -0.01 6.41
N GLY A 97 10.28 -0.04 5.89
CA GLY A 97 9.95 -0.67 4.60
C GLY A 97 10.76 -0.11 3.44
N LYS A 98 10.85 1.20 3.32
CA LYS A 98 11.64 1.88 2.29
C LYS A 98 13.13 1.52 2.34
N TYR A 99 13.72 1.41 3.53
CA TYR A 99 15.13 1.03 3.68
C TYR A 99 15.37 -0.44 3.33
N ILE A 100 14.41 -1.32 3.65
CA ILE A 100 14.45 -2.74 3.27
C ILE A 100 14.39 -2.87 1.74
N ILE A 101 13.48 -2.14 1.08
CA ILE A 101 13.33 -2.17 -0.39
C ILE A 101 14.62 -1.72 -1.06
N VAL A 102 15.16 -0.57 -0.66
CA VAL A 102 16.39 -0.02 -1.23
C VAL A 102 17.59 -0.92 -0.95
N GLY A 103 17.72 -1.46 0.28
CA GLY A 103 18.79 -2.38 0.65
C GLY A 103 18.79 -3.67 -0.18
N ILE A 104 17.60 -4.29 -0.37
CA ILE A 104 17.43 -5.48 -1.22
C ILE A 104 17.79 -5.15 -2.68
N SER A 105 17.29 -4.03 -3.20
CA SER A 105 17.55 -3.60 -4.57
C SER A 105 19.05 -3.36 -4.80
N ALA A 106 19.73 -2.70 -3.86
CA ALA A 106 21.17 -2.44 -3.93
C ALA A 106 22.01 -3.73 -3.95
N VAL A 107 21.63 -4.73 -3.14
CA VAL A 107 22.34 -6.02 -3.13
C VAL A 107 22.11 -6.77 -4.45
N LEU A 108 20.90 -6.79 -4.98
CA LEU A 108 20.55 -7.58 -6.14
C LEU A 108 21.03 -6.96 -7.45
N ILE A 109 21.20 -5.64 -7.55
CA ILE A 109 21.72 -4.97 -8.74
C ILE A 109 23.15 -5.45 -9.10
N PHE A 110 23.94 -5.82 -8.10
CA PHE A 110 25.29 -6.35 -8.30
C PHE A 110 25.33 -7.86 -8.55
N SER A 111 24.22 -8.58 -8.29
CA SER A 111 24.20 -10.05 -8.28
C SER A 111 23.41 -10.64 -9.45
N VAL A 112 22.46 -9.90 -10.02
CA VAL A 112 21.51 -10.39 -11.04
C VAL A 112 21.42 -9.40 -12.20
N ASN A 113 21.56 -9.87 -13.44
CA ASN A 113 21.55 -8.97 -14.60
C ASN A 113 20.11 -8.44 -14.92
N ASN A 114 19.44 -8.93 -15.94
CA ASN A 114 18.28 -8.24 -16.53
C ASN A 114 16.96 -8.26 -15.72
N ASN A 115 16.80 -9.14 -14.72
CA ASN A 115 15.54 -9.30 -13.98
C ASN A 115 15.63 -8.94 -12.49
N PHE A 116 16.65 -8.16 -12.10
CA PHE A 116 16.90 -7.86 -10.70
C PHE A 116 15.73 -7.13 -10.03
N LEU A 117 15.01 -6.26 -10.74
CA LEU A 117 13.86 -5.52 -10.20
C LEU A 117 12.70 -6.44 -9.81
N ILE A 118 12.40 -7.46 -10.64
CA ILE A 118 11.34 -8.43 -10.38
C ILE A 118 11.70 -9.26 -9.13
N LEU A 119 12.95 -9.72 -9.05
CA LEU A 119 13.44 -10.50 -7.91
C LEU A 119 13.48 -9.63 -6.64
N ALA A 120 13.89 -8.37 -6.76
CA ALA A 120 13.91 -7.43 -5.64
C ALA A 120 12.50 -7.15 -5.10
N ALA A 121 11.52 -6.94 -5.98
CA ALA A 121 10.12 -6.79 -5.59
C ALA A 121 9.60 -8.04 -4.87
N PHE A 122 9.90 -9.24 -5.39
CA PHE A 122 9.48 -10.50 -4.75
C PHE A 122 10.10 -10.67 -3.36
N VAL A 123 11.42 -10.49 -3.23
CA VAL A 123 12.11 -10.62 -1.94
C VAL A 123 11.64 -9.55 -0.94
N ALA A 124 11.45 -8.31 -1.39
CA ALA A 124 10.91 -7.24 -0.56
C ALA A 124 9.49 -7.57 -0.04
N CYS A 125 8.60 -8.06 -0.92
CA CYS A 125 7.27 -8.55 -0.51
C CYS A 125 7.35 -9.66 0.53
N MET A 126 8.23 -10.64 0.32
CA MET A 126 8.41 -11.75 1.25
C MET A 126 8.85 -11.28 2.63
N VAL A 127 9.81 -10.37 2.70
CA VAL A 127 10.36 -9.87 3.97
C VAL A 127 9.38 -8.97 4.70
N ILE A 128 8.70 -8.07 3.98
CA ILE A 128 7.87 -7.03 4.60
C ILE A 128 6.48 -7.57 4.96
N PHE A 129 5.82 -8.32 4.08
CA PHE A 129 4.39 -8.60 4.18
C PHE A 129 4.04 -10.02 4.60
N VAL A 130 4.88 -11.04 4.35
CA VAL A 130 4.52 -12.43 4.66
C VAL A 130 4.29 -12.64 6.15
N PHE A 131 5.17 -12.11 6.99
CA PHE A 131 5.08 -12.36 8.44
C PHE A 131 3.79 -11.81 9.07
N PRO A 132 3.43 -10.53 8.91
CA PRO A 132 2.20 -10.00 9.53
C PRO A 132 0.94 -10.65 8.94
N LEU A 133 0.90 -10.91 7.63
CA LEU A 133 -0.26 -11.51 6.98
C LEU A 133 -0.40 -13.00 7.31
N PHE A 134 0.69 -13.73 7.49
CA PHE A 134 0.67 -15.08 8.06
C PHE A 134 0.03 -15.08 9.46
N LEU A 135 0.36 -14.12 10.31
CA LEU A 135 -0.25 -14.01 11.64
C LEU A 135 -1.74 -13.68 11.56
N LEU A 136 -2.16 -12.77 10.68
CA LEU A 136 -3.56 -12.45 10.46
C LEU A 136 -4.33 -13.63 9.85
N GLY A 137 -3.72 -14.42 8.99
CA GLY A 137 -4.30 -15.66 8.49
C GLY A 137 -4.66 -16.68 9.59
N THR A 138 -4.05 -16.58 10.79
CA THR A 138 -4.43 -17.46 11.91
C THR A 138 -5.76 -17.06 12.58
N VAL A 139 -6.35 -15.91 12.25
CA VAL A 139 -7.52 -15.35 12.95
C VAL A 139 -8.75 -16.18 12.67
N THR A 140 -9.14 -16.31 11.40
CA THR A 140 -10.36 -17.03 10.99
C THR A 140 -10.47 -18.43 11.59
N PRO A 141 -9.49 -19.35 11.43
CA PRO A 141 -9.61 -20.69 11.98
C PRO A 141 -9.64 -20.70 13.51
N SER A 142 -8.99 -19.75 14.17
CA SER A 142 -9.05 -19.63 15.63
C SER A 142 -10.42 -19.17 16.11
N LEU A 143 -11.01 -18.16 15.45
CA LEU A 143 -12.35 -17.66 15.78
C LEU A 143 -13.44 -18.70 15.51
N VAL A 144 -13.34 -19.44 14.41
CA VAL A 144 -14.24 -20.58 14.15
C VAL A 144 -14.19 -21.56 15.33
N LYS A 145 -12.98 -21.93 15.77
CA LYS A 145 -12.82 -22.87 16.91
C LYS A 145 -13.39 -22.34 18.22
N TYR A 146 -13.36 -21.03 18.46
CA TYR A 146 -13.93 -20.42 19.68
C TYR A 146 -15.43 -20.24 19.60
N SER A 147 -16.00 -20.05 18.41
CA SER A 147 -17.41 -19.75 18.19
C SER A 147 -18.29 -20.97 18.07
N VAL A 148 -17.71 -22.09 17.60
CA VAL A 148 -18.43 -23.35 17.44
C VAL A 148 -18.65 -24.04 18.78
N SER A 149 -19.92 -24.21 19.17
CA SER A 149 -20.30 -24.90 20.38
C SER A 149 -20.87 -26.31 20.11
N ASN A 150 -21.62 -26.52 19.02
CA ASN A 150 -22.23 -27.74 18.60
C ASN A 150 -22.05 -28.01 17.12
N LEU A 151 -22.11 -29.28 16.69
CA LEU A 151 -21.96 -29.69 15.30
C LEU A 151 -23.07 -29.15 14.39
N ASP A 152 -24.29 -29.02 14.92
CA ASP A 152 -25.46 -28.58 14.16
C ASP A 152 -25.41 -27.09 13.72
N ASP A 153 -24.68 -26.25 14.44
CA ASP A 153 -24.55 -24.79 14.16
C ASP A 153 -23.28 -24.43 13.42
N ASN A 154 -22.46 -25.39 13.02
CA ASN A 154 -21.15 -25.14 12.40
C ASN A 154 -21.24 -24.32 11.10
N GLY A 155 -22.12 -24.73 10.19
CA GLY A 155 -22.28 -24.05 8.90
C GLY A 155 -22.68 -22.57 9.06
N LYS A 156 -23.64 -22.30 9.96
CA LYS A 156 -24.07 -20.92 10.26
C LYS A 156 -22.95 -20.08 10.85
N THR A 157 -22.18 -20.62 11.79
CA THR A 157 -21.09 -19.91 12.46
C THR A 157 -19.96 -19.59 11.48
N VAL A 158 -19.52 -20.56 10.69
CA VAL A 158 -18.49 -20.39 9.66
C VAL A 158 -18.93 -19.38 8.60
N GLY A 159 -20.18 -19.53 8.10
CA GLY A 159 -20.75 -18.62 7.12
C GLY A 159 -20.85 -17.19 7.64
N THR A 160 -21.27 -17.01 8.90
CA THR A 160 -21.34 -15.65 9.50
C THR A 160 -19.95 -15.03 9.67
N LEU A 161 -18.97 -15.76 10.20
CA LEU A 161 -17.59 -15.26 10.31
C LEU A 161 -17.03 -14.92 8.92
N GLY A 162 -17.21 -15.80 7.92
CA GLY A 162 -16.79 -15.54 6.54
C GLY A 162 -17.45 -14.30 5.94
N ALA A 163 -18.74 -14.07 6.23
CA ALA A 163 -19.45 -12.88 5.78
C ALA A 163 -18.86 -11.60 6.40
N PHE A 164 -18.57 -11.60 7.71
CA PHE A 164 -17.93 -10.46 8.38
C PHE A 164 -16.51 -10.20 7.84
N ASN A 165 -15.74 -11.27 7.58
CA ASN A 165 -14.43 -11.16 6.94
C ASN A 165 -14.53 -10.49 5.56
N THR A 166 -15.45 -10.99 4.73
CA THR A 166 -15.65 -10.45 3.37
C THR A 166 -16.11 -9.00 3.37
N ILE A 167 -17.07 -8.63 4.23
CA ILE A 167 -17.53 -7.24 4.36
C ILE A 167 -16.37 -6.35 4.84
N GLY A 168 -15.61 -6.80 5.83
CA GLY A 168 -14.40 -6.13 6.27
C GLY A 168 -13.40 -5.93 5.14
N SER A 169 -13.14 -6.97 4.37
CA SER A 169 -12.24 -6.95 3.21
C SER A 169 -12.69 -5.95 2.14
N ILE A 170 -13.99 -5.89 1.84
CA ILE A 170 -14.54 -4.89 0.91
C ILE A 170 -14.23 -3.47 1.41
N ILE A 171 -14.54 -3.17 2.67
CA ILE A 171 -14.27 -1.85 3.25
C ILE A 171 -12.76 -1.58 3.28
N GLY A 172 -11.94 -2.58 3.63
CA GLY A 172 -10.48 -2.51 3.59
C GLY A 172 -9.88 -2.34 2.20
N THR A 173 -10.66 -2.59 1.14
CA THR A 173 -10.28 -2.29 -0.24
C THR A 173 -10.62 -0.85 -0.61
N PHE A 174 -11.84 -0.41 -0.34
CA PHE A 174 -12.32 0.91 -0.78
C PHE A 174 -11.78 2.06 0.08
N VAL A 175 -11.75 1.92 1.40
CA VAL A 175 -11.34 3.00 2.31
C VAL A 175 -9.87 3.42 2.10
N PRO A 176 -8.88 2.51 2.01
CA PRO A 176 -7.52 2.92 1.69
C PRO A 176 -7.41 3.63 0.35
N THR A 177 -8.00 3.07 -0.69
CA THR A 177 -7.86 3.58 -2.05
C THR A 177 -8.46 4.96 -2.26
N PHE A 178 -9.68 5.17 -1.76
CA PHE A 178 -10.44 6.40 -2.07
C PHE A 178 -10.45 7.42 -0.94
N VAL A 179 -10.05 7.04 0.28
CA VAL A 179 -10.15 7.93 1.44
C VAL A 179 -8.80 8.14 2.11
N THR A 180 -8.18 7.07 2.68
CA THR A 180 -7.04 7.32 3.57
C THR A 180 -5.75 7.59 2.79
N ILE A 181 -5.43 6.85 1.73
CA ILE A 181 -4.21 7.11 0.96
C ILE A 181 -4.24 8.51 0.31
N PRO A 182 -5.32 8.93 -0.38
CA PRO A 182 -5.37 10.28 -0.94
C PRO A 182 -5.36 11.41 0.10
N ALA A 183 -5.92 11.16 1.29
CA ALA A 183 -6.04 12.18 2.34
C ALA A 183 -4.80 12.30 3.22
N VAL A 184 -4.18 11.19 3.59
CA VAL A 184 -3.10 11.15 4.60
C VAL A 184 -1.88 10.33 4.18
N GLY A 185 -1.87 9.77 2.98
CA GLY A 185 -0.77 8.98 2.43
C GLY A 185 -0.74 7.52 2.88
N THR A 186 0.15 6.76 2.25
CA THR A 186 0.29 5.33 2.49
C THR A 186 0.82 5.02 3.88
N SER A 187 1.78 5.78 4.39
CA SER A 187 2.39 5.57 5.71
C SER A 187 1.38 5.68 6.85
N ILE A 188 0.61 6.76 6.86
CA ILE A 188 -0.43 6.96 7.88
C ILE A 188 -1.54 5.93 7.72
N THR A 189 -1.86 5.51 6.50
CA THR A 189 -2.83 4.43 6.25
C THR A 189 -2.40 3.13 6.94
N PHE A 190 -1.15 2.70 6.83
CA PHE A 190 -0.64 1.54 7.57
C PHE A 190 -0.81 1.72 9.09
N LEU A 191 -0.49 2.90 9.62
CA LEU A 191 -0.64 3.20 11.05
C LEU A 191 -2.09 3.15 11.51
N ILE A 192 -3.05 3.63 10.72
CA ILE A 192 -4.49 3.57 11.03
C ILE A 192 -4.94 2.12 11.18
N PHE A 193 -4.66 1.26 10.19
CA PHE A 193 -5.13 -0.13 10.23
C PHE A 193 -4.37 -0.98 11.26
N ALA A 194 -3.10 -0.70 11.50
CA ALA A 194 -2.35 -1.26 12.63
C ALA A 194 -2.95 -0.84 13.96
N GLY A 195 -3.33 0.44 14.12
CA GLY A 195 -3.98 0.97 15.31
C GLY A 195 -5.32 0.32 15.60
N ILE A 196 -6.14 0.05 14.59
CA ILE A 196 -7.41 -0.67 14.72
C ILE A 196 -7.18 -2.10 15.26
N LEU A 197 -6.25 -2.85 14.68
CA LEU A 197 -5.90 -4.20 15.16
C LEU A 197 -5.35 -4.18 16.59
N LEU A 198 -4.52 -3.20 16.89
CA LEU A 198 -3.95 -3.03 18.22
C LEU A 198 -5.04 -2.70 19.25
N ALA A 199 -5.93 -1.75 18.95
CA ALA A 199 -7.05 -1.38 19.81
C ALA A 199 -7.95 -2.57 20.12
N LEU A 200 -8.28 -3.38 19.14
CA LEU A 200 -9.05 -4.61 19.28
C LEU A 200 -8.40 -5.59 20.27
N SER A 201 -7.10 -5.78 20.13
CA SER A 201 -6.33 -6.65 21.01
C SER A 201 -6.20 -6.08 22.42
N ILE A 202 -6.05 -4.76 22.55
CA ILE A 202 -6.02 -4.10 23.87
C ILE A 202 -7.36 -4.28 24.57
N VAL A 203 -8.49 -4.08 23.88
CA VAL A 203 -9.83 -4.30 24.45
C VAL A 203 -9.95 -5.73 25.00
N TYR A 204 -9.48 -6.73 24.23
CA TYR A 204 -9.45 -8.12 24.72
C TYR A 204 -8.66 -8.25 26.02
N PHE A 205 -7.40 -7.80 26.07
CA PHE A 205 -6.52 -7.98 27.24
C PHE A 205 -6.99 -7.18 28.46
N VAL A 206 -7.58 -5.99 28.25
CA VAL A 206 -8.14 -5.17 29.34
C VAL A 206 -9.36 -5.83 29.95
N MET A 207 -10.29 -6.33 29.14
CA MET A 207 -11.49 -7.01 29.61
C MET A 207 -11.19 -8.33 30.32
N GLU A 208 -10.20 -9.07 29.86
CA GLU A 208 -9.73 -10.30 30.50
C GLU A 208 -8.78 -10.05 31.68
N LYS A 209 -8.49 -8.78 32.00
CA LYS A 209 -7.55 -8.37 33.06
C LYS A 209 -6.20 -9.08 32.98
N ALA A 210 -5.75 -9.37 31.74
CA ALA A 210 -4.55 -10.15 31.46
C ALA A 210 -3.50 -9.31 30.71
N GLY A 211 -2.27 -9.73 30.73
CA GLY A 211 -1.23 -9.23 29.80
C GLY A 211 -0.85 -7.75 29.94
N LYS A 212 -1.02 -7.09 31.09
CA LYS A 212 -0.74 -5.65 31.29
C LYS A 212 0.62 -5.21 30.71
N LYS A 213 1.68 -5.99 30.96
CA LYS A 213 3.02 -5.68 30.41
C LYS A 213 3.04 -5.69 28.87
N LYS A 214 2.31 -6.63 28.24
CA LYS A 214 2.22 -6.72 26.76
C LYS A 214 1.46 -5.52 26.21
N VAL A 215 0.37 -5.11 26.82
CA VAL A 215 -0.41 -3.95 26.42
C VAL A 215 0.42 -2.67 26.52
N ILE A 216 1.07 -2.43 27.64
CA ILE A 216 1.92 -1.24 27.82
C ILE A 216 3.04 -1.22 26.78
N ALA A 217 3.76 -2.33 26.62
CA ALA A 217 4.86 -2.43 25.64
C ALA A 217 4.36 -2.19 24.21
N SER A 218 3.20 -2.76 23.84
CA SER A 218 2.65 -2.60 22.50
C SER A 218 2.20 -1.15 22.21
N VAL A 219 1.62 -0.47 23.20
CA VAL A 219 1.25 0.96 23.06
C VAL A 219 2.50 1.83 22.90
N LEU A 220 3.56 1.58 23.68
CA LEU A 220 4.82 2.35 23.56
C LEU A 220 5.49 2.16 22.21
N ILE A 221 5.56 0.91 21.72
CA ILE A 221 6.13 0.61 20.39
C ILE A 221 5.27 1.26 19.30
N PHE A 222 3.95 1.16 19.38
CA PHE A 222 3.06 1.78 18.41
C PHE A 222 3.19 3.31 18.40
N ALA A 223 3.26 3.95 19.58
CA ALA A 223 3.48 5.39 19.69
C ALA A 223 4.82 5.80 19.06
N PHE A 224 5.88 5.02 19.26
CA PHE A 224 7.15 5.22 18.58
C PHE A 224 7.02 5.12 17.05
N CYS A 225 6.32 4.09 16.54
CA CYS A 225 6.07 3.97 15.10
C CYS A 225 5.25 5.15 14.56
N CYS A 226 4.26 5.65 15.28
CA CYS A 226 3.52 6.85 14.90
C CYS A 226 4.41 8.09 14.86
N GLY A 227 5.31 8.26 15.82
CA GLY A 227 6.22 9.41 15.86
C GLY A 227 7.31 9.41 14.80
N THR A 228 7.68 8.24 14.26
CA THR A 228 8.76 8.10 13.28
C THR A 228 8.29 7.72 11.88
N GLY A 229 7.13 7.09 11.76
CA GLY A 229 6.61 6.52 10.52
C GLY A 229 5.51 7.35 9.84
N TYR A 230 5.28 8.60 10.25
CA TYR A 230 4.22 9.43 9.68
C TYR A 230 4.61 10.09 8.34
N SER A 231 5.88 10.05 7.96
CA SER A 231 6.39 10.70 6.74
C SER A 231 6.34 9.77 5.54
N ASP A 232 5.76 10.25 4.45
CA ASP A 232 5.69 9.58 3.13
C ASP A 232 6.89 9.90 2.24
N SER A 233 8.06 10.26 2.81
CA SER A 233 9.28 10.46 2.04
C SER A 233 9.82 9.11 1.55
N PHE A 234 9.47 8.73 0.32
CA PHE A 234 9.97 7.52 -0.36
C PHE A 234 11.36 7.73 -0.94
N ALA A 235 11.62 8.91 -1.49
CA ALA A 235 12.93 9.32 -2.02
C ALA A 235 13.80 9.98 -0.92
N PHE A 236 13.96 9.31 0.21
CA PHE A 236 14.62 9.86 1.42
C PHE A 236 16.11 10.27 1.23
N TRP A 237 16.70 9.93 0.09
CA TRP A 237 18.07 10.34 -0.27
C TRP A 237 18.12 11.63 -1.12
N GLU A 238 16.96 12.09 -1.63
CA GLU A 238 16.87 13.31 -2.43
C GLU A 238 16.63 14.52 -1.53
N ASN A 239 17.54 15.48 -1.60
CA ASN A 239 17.46 16.71 -0.79
C ASN A 239 16.83 17.90 -1.54
N ASN A 240 16.62 17.79 -2.85
CA ASN A 240 16.21 18.90 -3.72
C ASN A 240 14.79 18.72 -4.27
N LEU A 241 13.93 17.97 -3.56
CA LEU A 241 12.53 17.84 -3.93
C LEU A 241 11.77 19.11 -3.54
N THR A 242 11.11 19.72 -4.51
CA THR A 242 10.18 20.84 -4.29
C THR A 242 8.84 20.33 -3.76
N TYR A 243 8.45 19.12 -4.17
CA TYR A 243 7.23 18.47 -3.75
C TYR A 243 7.42 16.94 -3.69
N GLU A 244 6.82 16.29 -2.69
CA GLU A 244 6.68 14.84 -2.61
C GLU A 244 5.30 14.50 -2.01
N GLY A 245 4.55 13.61 -2.64
CA GLY A 245 3.21 13.25 -2.18
C GLY A 245 2.59 12.11 -2.96
N GLU A 246 1.32 11.82 -2.65
CA GLU A 246 0.54 10.76 -3.29
C GLU A 246 -0.81 11.31 -3.77
N SER A 247 -1.25 10.83 -4.92
CA SER A 247 -2.62 11.01 -5.43
C SER A 247 -3.41 9.70 -5.34
N VAL A 248 -4.66 9.71 -5.80
CA VAL A 248 -5.44 8.48 -6.01
C VAL A 248 -4.73 7.52 -6.96
N TYR A 249 -4.01 8.05 -7.94
CA TYR A 249 -3.41 7.29 -9.04
C TYR A 249 -1.94 6.97 -8.82
N ASN A 250 -1.14 7.96 -8.38
CA ASN A 250 0.31 7.89 -8.43
C ASN A 250 0.99 8.39 -7.14
N TYR A 251 2.21 7.95 -6.94
CA TYR A 251 3.22 8.68 -6.20
C TYR A 251 3.73 9.82 -7.08
N LEU A 252 3.97 10.98 -6.50
CA LEU A 252 4.40 12.19 -7.20
C LEU A 252 5.61 12.80 -6.49
N GLN A 253 6.63 13.11 -7.26
CA GLN A 253 7.75 13.95 -6.82
C GLN A 253 8.07 14.99 -7.86
N VAL A 254 8.36 16.20 -7.41
CA VAL A 254 8.80 17.30 -8.25
C VAL A 254 10.18 17.73 -7.79
N TYR A 255 11.11 17.81 -8.72
CA TYR A 255 12.41 18.41 -8.47
C TYR A 255 12.66 19.58 -9.43
N GLU A 256 13.37 20.56 -8.94
CA GLU A 256 13.69 21.78 -9.65
C GLU A 256 15.18 22.06 -9.58
N ASN A 257 15.75 22.40 -10.73
CA ASN A 257 17.12 22.90 -10.84
C ASN A 257 17.15 24.15 -11.74
N ASP A 258 18.34 24.67 -12.05
CA ASP A 258 18.51 25.87 -12.85
C ASP A 258 18.02 25.69 -14.30
N GLU A 259 17.97 24.47 -14.82
CA GLU A 259 17.64 24.18 -16.20
C GLU A 259 16.17 23.78 -16.39
N ARG A 260 15.61 23.03 -15.43
CA ARG A 260 14.27 22.43 -15.58
C ARG A 260 13.55 22.19 -14.26
N VAL A 261 12.21 22.10 -14.37
CA VAL A 261 11.33 21.49 -13.38
C VAL A 261 10.84 20.17 -13.93
N ALA A 262 10.94 19.08 -13.16
CA ALA A 262 10.52 17.76 -13.61
C ALA A 262 9.64 17.07 -12.58
N LEU A 263 8.53 16.52 -13.07
CA LEU A 263 7.62 15.65 -12.36
C LEU A 263 7.96 14.18 -12.64
N SER A 264 8.04 13.39 -11.59
CA SER A 264 8.22 11.94 -11.68
C SER A 264 7.17 11.19 -10.86
N THR A 265 6.78 10.02 -11.34
CA THR A 265 5.88 9.10 -10.64
C THR A 265 6.61 7.91 -10.00
N ASN A 266 7.95 7.94 -10.01
CA ASN A 266 8.77 6.98 -9.28
C ASN A 266 10.04 7.65 -8.74
N VAL A 267 10.71 6.98 -7.80
CA VAL A 267 11.88 7.53 -7.09
C VAL A 267 13.20 7.39 -7.84
N LEU A 268 13.26 6.64 -8.96
CA LEU A 268 14.55 6.30 -9.58
C LEU A 268 14.73 6.86 -10.99
N PHE A 269 13.78 6.69 -11.94
CA PHE A 269 14.09 6.88 -13.36
C PHE A 269 12.97 7.48 -14.23
N GLY A 270 11.77 7.67 -13.72
CA GLY A 270 10.62 8.02 -14.55
C GLY A 270 10.34 9.51 -14.55
N VAL A 271 10.79 10.25 -15.55
CA VAL A 271 10.27 11.60 -15.77
C VAL A 271 8.94 11.51 -16.50
N GLN A 272 7.86 11.94 -15.82
CA GLN A 272 6.51 11.97 -16.36
C GLN A 272 6.24 13.25 -17.14
N SER A 273 6.77 14.37 -16.67
CA SER A 273 6.64 15.67 -17.33
C SER A 273 7.85 16.53 -17.01
N VAL A 274 8.17 17.45 -17.92
CA VAL A 274 9.29 18.37 -17.76
C VAL A 274 8.93 19.77 -18.31
N TYR A 275 9.30 20.79 -17.57
CA TYR A 275 9.28 22.17 -18.02
C TYR A 275 10.73 22.68 -18.12
N MET A 276 11.14 23.10 -19.32
CA MET A 276 12.46 23.68 -19.56
C MET A 276 12.42 25.19 -19.28
N LYS A 277 13.31 25.66 -18.41
CA LYS A 277 13.43 27.11 -18.05
C LYS A 277 14.05 27.92 -19.15
N GLN A 278 14.79 27.29 -20.04
CA GLN A 278 15.44 27.89 -21.18
C GLN A 278 14.78 27.43 -22.49
N ASP A 279 15.12 28.13 -23.59
CA ASP A 279 14.58 27.86 -24.92
C ASP A 279 15.26 26.65 -25.59
N GLU A 280 15.15 25.51 -24.97
CA GLU A 280 15.76 24.26 -25.39
C GLU A 280 14.72 23.14 -25.57
N LEU A 281 15.09 22.12 -26.35
CA LEU A 281 14.37 20.85 -26.43
C LEU A 281 14.52 20.11 -25.10
N THR A 282 13.57 19.20 -24.82
CA THR A 282 13.57 18.47 -23.57
C THR A 282 14.65 17.39 -23.47
N GLY A 283 15.18 16.92 -24.62
CA GLY A 283 16.08 15.77 -24.71
C GLY A 283 15.35 14.44 -24.46
N MET A 284 14.01 14.43 -24.47
CA MET A 284 13.17 13.29 -24.14
C MET A 284 12.23 12.92 -25.30
N TYR A 285 11.40 11.92 -25.09
CA TYR A 285 10.47 11.41 -26.11
C TYR A 285 9.45 12.47 -26.59
N TYR A 286 9.20 13.51 -25.82
CA TYR A 286 8.35 14.64 -26.24
C TYR A 286 8.84 15.31 -27.52
N ASP A 287 10.16 15.41 -27.68
CA ASP A 287 10.77 16.05 -28.85
C ASP A 287 10.52 15.22 -30.12
N TYR A 288 10.53 13.91 -30.00
CA TYR A 288 10.14 13.02 -31.11
C TYR A 288 8.64 13.13 -31.43
N ALA A 289 7.81 13.27 -30.41
CA ALA A 289 6.37 13.42 -30.60
C ALA A 289 6.00 14.70 -31.36
N MET A 290 6.83 15.76 -31.30
CA MET A 290 6.64 16.96 -32.11
C MET A 290 6.73 16.72 -33.63
N ALA A 291 7.23 15.58 -34.07
CA ALA A 291 7.15 15.22 -35.48
C ALA A 291 5.71 14.95 -35.97
N ALA A 292 4.77 14.62 -35.07
CA ALA A 292 3.40 14.27 -35.46
C ALA A 292 2.64 15.40 -36.19
N PRO A 293 2.65 16.67 -35.74
CA PRO A 293 2.06 17.77 -36.50
C PRO A 293 2.65 17.94 -37.90
N LEU A 294 3.95 17.69 -38.07
CA LEU A 294 4.63 17.83 -39.35
C LEU A 294 4.29 16.74 -40.35
N MET A 295 3.65 15.64 -39.93
CA MET A 295 3.17 14.57 -40.84
C MET A 295 1.90 14.96 -41.58
N LEU A 296 1.17 15.96 -41.12
CA LEU A 296 -0.04 16.49 -41.79
C LEU A 296 0.36 17.55 -42.80
N LYS A 297 0.46 17.16 -44.06
CA LYS A 297 0.99 18.04 -45.15
C LYS A 297 0.04 19.16 -45.58
N ASP A 298 -1.25 19.01 -45.30
CA ASP A 298 -2.29 19.85 -45.90
C ASP A 298 -2.80 20.96 -44.97
N LYS A 299 -2.28 21.05 -43.75
CA LYS A 299 -2.71 22.05 -42.78
C LYS A 299 -1.47 22.71 -42.11
N PRO A 300 -1.38 24.05 -42.09
CA PRO A 300 -0.34 24.74 -41.34
C PRO A 300 -0.40 24.39 -39.86
N THR A 301 0.74 24.26 -39.19
CA THR A 301 0.82 23.81 -37.80
C THR A 301 0.09 24.73 -36.83
N ASP A 302 0.11 26.05 -37.07
CA ASP A 302 -0.57 27.07 -36.28
C ASP A 302 -2.12 27.06 -36.40
N GLN A 303 -2.66 26.30 -37.36
CA GLN A 303 -4.08 26.12 -37.55
C GLN A 303 -4.60 24.73 -37.18
N MET A 304 -3.78 23.91 -36.52
CA MET A 304 -4.13 22.57 -36.10
C MET A 304 -4.89 22.58 -34.78
N ASP A 305 -5.87 21.69 -34.68
CA ASP A 305 -6.51 21.32 -33.43
C ASP A 305 -5.84 20.06 -32.89
N VAL A 306 -5.36 20.09 -31.65
CA VAL A 306 -4.64 19.00 -31.01
C VAL A 306 -5.36 18.60 -29.74
N LEU A 307 -5.71 17.31 -29.61
CA LEU A 307 -6.20 16.72 -28.37
C LEU A 307 -5.11 15.85 -27.76
N ILE A 308 -4.74 16.12 -26.50
CA ILE A 308 -3.76 15.38 -25.75
C ILE A 308 -4.46 14.58 -24.65
N LEU A 309 -4.44 13.26 -24.75
CA LEU A 309 -4.95 12.37 -23.71
C LEU A 309 -3.81 11.92 -22.79
N GLY A 310 -3.91 12.22 -21.50
CA GLY A 310 -2.82 12.07 -20.54
C GLY A 310 -1.80 13.20 -20.69
N MET A 311 -2.26 14.42 -20.51
CA MET A 311 -1.45 15.63 -20.75
C MET A 311 -0.27 15.75 -19.78
N GLY A 312 -0.35 15.16 -18.59
CA GLY A 312 0.58 15.44 -17.50
C GLY A 312 0.55 16.91 -17.12
N THR A 313 1.71 17.53 -16.87
CA THR A 313 1.83 18.98 -16.62
C THR A 313 1.88 19.81 -17.90
N GLY A 314 1.59 19.24 -19.08
CA GLY A 314 1.55 19.97 -20.34
C GLY A 314 2.88 20.11 -21.09
N THR A 315 3.88 19.26 -20.85
CA THR A 315 5.19 19.31 -21.53
C THR A 315 5.05 19.38 -23.06
N TYR A 316 4.28 18.44 -23.64
CA TYR A 316 4.08 18.39 -25.10
C TYR A 316 3.32 19.62 -25.61
N ALA A 317 2.28 20.06 -24.91
CA ALA A 317 1.53 21.27 -25.25
C ALA A 317 2.43 22.51 -25.27
N THR A 318 3.26 22.67 -24.25
CA THR A 318 4.21 23.78 -24.16
C THR A 318 5.21 23.76 -25.31
N GLN A 319 5.77 22.60 -25.63
CA GLN A 319 6.70 22.45 -26.75
C GLN A 319 6.01 22.74 -28.10
N CYS A 320 4.80 22.27 -28.32
CA CYS A 320 4.06 22.56 -29.54
C CYS A 320 3.79 24.06 -29.74
N ARG A 321 3.32 24.74 -28.69
CA ARG A 321 3.11 26.20 -28.76
C ARG A 321 4.38 26.98 -29.03
N LYS A 322 5.47 26.54 -28.43
CA LYS A 322 6.77 27.18 -28.57
C LYS A 322 7.35 27.07 -29.99
N TYR A 323 7.25 25.90 -30.62
CA TYR A 323 7.90 25.63 -31.91
C TYR A 323 6.95 25.73 -33.11
N PHE A 324 5.65 25.59 -32.93
CA PHE A 324 4.66 25.60 -34.02
C PHE A 324 3.68 26.76 -33.98
N GLY A 325 3.77 27.65 -32.98
CA GLY A 325 2.88 28.81 -32.83
C GLY A 325 1.59 28.51 -32.05
N ASP A 326 0.61 29.38 -32.21
CA ASP A 326 -0.65 29.34 -31.44
C ASP A 326 -1.62 28.27 -31.97
N MET A 327 -1.28 27.01 -31.73
CA MET A 327 -2.17 25.88 -32.02
C MET A 327 -3.32 25.85 -31.02
N ASN A 328 -4.49 25.37 -31.46
CA ASN A 328 -5.59 25.07 -30.56
C ASN A 328 -5.33 23.72 -29.87
N ILE A 329 -4.95 23.74 -28.62
CA ILE A 329 -4.57 22.52 -27.88
C ILE A 329 -5.54 22.32 -26.71
N GLU A 330 -6.20 21.17 -26.71
CA GLU A 330 -7.01 20.68 -25.59
C GLU A 330 -6.29 19.49 -24.93
N GLY A 331 -6.10 19.56 -23.61
CA GLY A 331 -5.44 18.50 -22.83
C GLY A 331 -6.38 17.92 -21.79
N VAL A 332 -6.33 16.60 -21.63
CA VAL A 332 -7.07 15.87 -20.60
C VAL A 332 -6.10 15.12 -19.72
N GLU A 333 -6.17 15.33 -18.41
CA GLU A 333 -5.41 14.59 -17.40
C GLU A 333 -6.38 14.02 -16.36
N ILE A 334 -6.16 12.76 -15.94
CA ILE A 334 -7.01 12.08 -14.96
C ILE A 334 -6.62 12.41 -13.52
N ASP A 335 -5.34 12.72 -13.30
CA ASP A 335 -4.78 12.99 -11.99
C ASP A 335 -4.74 14.49 -11.72
N GLU A 336 -5.73 14.98 -10.98
CA GLU A 336 -5.86 16.41 -10.64
C GLU A 336 -4.59 16.96 -9.96
N LYS A 337 -3.94 16.15 -9.11
CA LYS A 337 -2.69 16.56 -8.44
C LYS A 337 -1.50 16.75 -9.40
N ILE A 338 -1.59 16.22 -10.62
CA ILE A 338 -0.57 16.46 -11.66
C ILE A 338 -0.80 17.82 -12.34
N THR A 339 -2.05 18.25 -12.41
CA THR A 339 -2.41 19.53 -13.07
C THR A 339 -2.29 20.73 -12.13
N ASP A 340 -2.40 20.53 -10.83
CA ASP A 340 -2.24 21.56 -9.79
C ASP A 340 -0.77 21.93 -9.55
#